data_33e4964a17d2277536dc70831f403b55
#
_entry.id   33e4964a17d2277536dc70831f403b55
#
_cell.length_a   1.000
_cell.length_b   1.000
_cell.length_c   1.000
_cell.angle_alpha   90.00
_cell.angle_beta   90.00
_cell.angle_gamma   90.00
#
_symmetry.space_group_name_H-M   'P 1'
#
loop_
_entity.id
_entity.type
_entity.pdbx_description
1 polymer ?
#
loop_
_entity_poly.entity_id
_entity_poly.type
_entity_poly.pdbx_seq_one_letter_code
_entity_poly.pdbx_strand_id
1 'polypeptide(L)'
;PQRDPYEFSFYLELAGSEAHAVAPLGSNTTVAMRSDWPHPSFAGRFLPLKSEIGPQGFSAEWKVSEYASPGIAARHELAVSFIEPAGLYQQLERASKYGFLFIGLTFAAFLLFELLRRLAIHPIQYALVGLALAMFFLLLTALSEHIDFAAAYAVATIACVGLISAYLIKVLRSIRTGVAFGTALAALYAMHYALVKAEDYSLLGGALLLFGLLAAVVLATRSVNWYALTAKSST
;
A
#
# COMPACT_ATOMS: atom_id res chain seq x y z
N PRO A 1 39.32 43.26 -23.12
CA PRO A 1 39.32 43.30 -21.67
C PRO A 1 38.91 41.93 -21.17
N GLN A 2 39.90 41.26 -20.61
CA GLN A 2 39.72 39.99 -19.90
C GLN A 2 38.91 40.33 -18.65
N ARG A 3 37.67 39.88 -18.59
CA ARG A 3 36.86 39.97 -17.35
C ARG A 3 37.35 38.88 -16.46
N ASP A 4 37.87 39.23 -15.31
CA ASP A 4 38.21 38.28 -14.27
C ASP A 4 36.95 37.49 -13.89
N PRO A 5 37.02 36.16 -13.75
CA PRO A 5 35.88 35.37 -13.39
C PRO A 5 35.47 35.75 -11.94
N TYR A 6 34.20 36.15 -11.80
CA TYR A 6 33.64 36.35 -10.47
C TYR A 6 33.29 34.99 -9.87
N GLU A 7 33.85 34.69 -8.70
CA GLU A 7 33.51 33.50 -7.93
C GLU A 7 32.67 33.93 -6.72
N PHE A 8 31.53 33.31 -6.53
CA PHE A 8 30.74 33.49 -5.34
C PHE A 8 30.26 32.15 -4.82
N SER A 9 30.26 32.00 -3.48
CA SER A 9 29.75 30.83 -2.80
C SER A 9 28.76 31.26 -1.72
N PHE A 10 27.74 30.45 -1.49
CA PHE A 10 26.82 30.67 -0.40
C PHE A 10 26.40 29.31 0.18
N TYR A 11 26.08 29.35 1.45
CA TYR A 11 25.56 28.21 2.20
C TYR A 11 24.12 28.50 2.61
N LEU A 12 23.22 27.56 2.36
CA LEU A 12 21.82 27.65 2.73
C LEU A 12 21.45 26.45 3.58
N GLU A 13 20.82 26.72 4.72
CA GLU A 13 20.17 25.71 5.53
C GLU A 13 18.67 25.82 5.29
N LEU A 14 18.07 24.77 4.73
CA LEU A 14 16.67 24.75 4.34
C LEU A 14 15.93 23.71 5.16
N ALA A 15 14.81 24.11 5.77
CA ALA A 15 13.95 23.23 6.54
C ALA A 15 12.66 22.95 5.78
N GLY A 16 12.31 21.67 5.66
CA GLY A 16 11.00 21.17 5.28
C GLY A 16 10.52 21.55 3.87
N SER A 17 10.60 20.58 2.94
CA SER A 17 9.96 20.70 1.63
C SER A 17 9.89 19.32 0.98
N GLU A 18 8.91 19.09 0.14
CA GLU A 18 8.78 17.86 -0.64
C GLU A 18 9.89 17.73 -1.69
N ALA A 19 10.41 18.85 -2.16
CA ALA A 19 11.48 18.89 -3.13
C ALA A 19 12.28 20.20 -3.05
N HIS A 20 13.58 20.12 -3.34
CA HIS A 20 14.42 21.27 -3.56
C HIS A 20 14.94 21.27 -4.98
N ALA A 21 14.81 22.43 -5.65
CA ALA A 21 15.32 22.63 -6.99
C ALA A 21 16.27 23.84 -7.01
N VAL A 22 17.41 23.67 -7.67
CA VAL A 22 18.42 24.73 -7.83
C VAL A 22 18.67 24.92 -9.31
N ALA A 23 18.55 26.15 -9.79
CA ALA A 23 18.93 26.52 -11.14
C ALA A 23 20.41 26.94 -11.18
N PRO A 24 21.25 26.30 -11.98
CA PRO A 24 22.65 26.74 -12.15
C PRO A 24 22.69 28.05 -12.92
N LEU A 25 23.28 29.10 -12.33
CA LEU A 25 23.33 30.44 -12.92
C LEU A 25 24.71 30.84 -13.46
N GLY A 26 25.75 30.09 -13.16
CA GLY A 26 27.12 30.40 -13.56
C GLY A 26 27.64 29.55 -14.71
N SER A 27 28.70 30.00 -15.37
CA SER A 27 29.40 29.24 -16.42
C SER A 27 29.93 27.88 -15.93
N ASN A 28 30.28 27.81 -14.65
CA ASN A 28 30.57 26.58 -13.95
C ASN A 28 29.90 26.66 -12.57
N THR A 29 28.97 25.75 -12.33
CA THR A 29 28.22 25.69 -11.06
C THR A 29 28.47 24.35 -10.41
N THR A 30 28.95 24.38 -9.16
CA THR A 30 29.04 23.19 -8.32
C THR A 30 28.04 23.31 -7.19
N VAL A 31 27.19 22.31 -7.05
CA VAL A 31 26.19 22.23 -5.99
C VAL A 31 26.47 20.97 -5.18
N ALA A 32 26.66 21.13 -3.87
CA ALA A 32 26.73 20.04 -2.93
C ALA A 32 25.51 20.09 -2.01
N MET A 33 24.79 18.99 -1.90
CA MET A 33 23.59 18.89 -1.07
C MET A 33 23.76 17.74 -0.09
N ARG A 34 23.38 17.98 1.16
CA ARG A 34 23.39 16.98 2.23
C ARG A 34 22.09 17.04 2.99
N SER A 35 21.56 15.88 3.36
CA SER A 35 20.37 15.77 4.19
C SER A 35 20.45 14.48 5.01
N ASP A 36 19.80 14.47 6.14
CA ASP A 36 19.56 13.29 6.98
C ASP A 36 18.45 12.37 6.44
N TRP A 37 17.80 12.80 5.34
CA TRP A 37 16.76 11.99 4.69
C TRP A 37 17.36 10.80 3.92
N PRO A 38 16.95 9.54 4.24
CA PRO A 38 17.58 8.34 3.66
C PRO A 38 17.12 7.96 2.26
N HIS A 39 16.04 8.60 1.74
CA HIS A 39 15.42 8.22 0.47
C HIS A 39 15.31 9.41 -0.52
N PRO A 40 16.44 9.93 -1.03
CA PRO A 40 16.41 10.97 -2.04
C PRO A 40 15.99 10.41 -3.39
N SER A 41 15.19 11.15 -4.13
CA SER A 41 15.00 10.95 -5.56
C SER A 41 15.61 12.10 -6.32
N PHE A 42 16.63 11.82 -7.11
CA PHE A 42 17.27 12.82 -7.94
C PHE A 42 16.46 13.04 -9.22
N ALA A 43 15.90 14.22 -9.34
CA ALA A 43 15.08 14.63 -10.46
C ALA A 43 15.71 15.82 -11.19
N GLY A 44 15.13 16.21 -12.32
CA GLY A 44 15.66 17.28 -13.16
C GLY A 44 16.52 16.76 -14.30
N ARG A 45 17.14 17.66 -15.03
CA ARG A 45 17.91 17.31 -16.23
C ARG A 45 19.31 16.83 -15.94
N PHE A 46 19.87 17.23 -14.79
CA PHE A 46 21.22 16.87 -14.39
C PHE A 46 21.16 15.95 -13.18
N LEU A 47 21.64 14.74 -13.35
CA LEU A 47 21.85 13.81 -12.25
C LEU A 47 23.14 14.15 -11.49
N PRO A 48 23.27 13.80 -10.20
CA PRO A 48 24.48 14.05 -9.44
C PRO A 48 25.68 13.31 -10.03
N LEU A 49 26.82 13.97 -10.04
CA LEU A 49 28.09 13.36 -10.46
C LEU A 49 28.56 12.30 -9.45
N LYS A 50 28.31 12.57 -8.16
CA LYS A 50 28.57 11.65 -7.05
C LYS A 50 27.38 11.68 -6.12
N SER A 51 26.96 10.53 -5.64
CA SER A 51 25.94 10.41 -4.61
C SER A 51 26.26 9.26 -3.68
N GLU A 52 26.15 9.51 -2.39
CA GLU A 52 26.23 8.52 -1.33
C GLU A 52 24.92 8.53 -0.58
N ILE A 53 24.25 7.38 -0.53
CA ILE A 53 22.95 7.21 0.11
C ILE A 53 23.12 6.15 1.19
N GLY A 54 22.70 6.46 2.41
CA GLY A 54 22.79 5.56 3.55
C GLY A 54 21.61 5.70 4.51
N PRO A 55 21.55 4.85 5.54
CA PRO A 55 20.45 4.90 6.52
C PRO A 55 20.38 6.21 7.32
N GLN A 56 21.46 6.98 7.35
CA GLN A 56 21.56 8.25 8.08
C GLN A 56 21.42 9.48 7.17
N GLY A 57 21.02 9.29 5.92
CA GLY A 57 20.83 10.36 4.97
C GLY A 57 21.61 10.19 3.67
N PHE A 58 21.73 11.29 2.92
CA PHE A 58 22.46 11.30 1.66
C PHE A 58 23.38 12.51 1.53
N SER A 59 24.40 12.35 0.70
CA SER A 59 25.19 13.45 0.14
C SER A 59 25.24 13.33 -1.38
N ALA A 60 25.08 14.44 -2.08
CA ALA A 60 25.11 14.45 -3.53
C ALA A 60 25.82 15.71 -4.04
N GLU A 61 26.60 15.56 -5.11
CA GLU A 61 27.38 16.61 -5.73
C GLU A 61 27.05 16.70 -7.23
N TRP A 62 26.69 17.88 -7.68
CA TRP A 62 26.49 18.22 -9.08
C TRP A 62 27.56 19.17 -9.56
N LYS A 63 27.96 19.00 -10.81
CA LYS A 63 28.87 19.90 -11.49
C LYS A 63 28.31 20.19 -12.90
N VAL A 64 27.89 21.41 -13.10
CA VAL A 64 27.25 21.84 -14.35
C VAL A 64 28.09 22.92 -14.98
N SER A 65 28.41 22.74 -16.27
CA SER A 65 29.13 23.72 -17.08
C SER A 65 28.20 24.30 -18.16
N GLU A 66 28.35 25.56 -18.46
CA GLU A 66 27.61 26.29 -19.52
C GLU A 66 27.73 25.61 -20.90
N TYR A 67 28.84 24.92 -21.17
CA TYR A 67 29.02 24.16 -22.41
C TYR A 67 28.08 22.95 -22.52
N ALA A 68 27.56 22.47 -21.41
CA ALA A 68 26.59 21.38 -21.39
C ALA A 68 25.15 21.83 -21.67
N SER A 69 24.90 23.16 -21.67
CA SER A 69 23.57 23.74 -21.91
C SER A 69 23.65 25.19 -22.39
N PRO A 70 24.05 25.45 -23.62
CA PRO A 70 24.13 26.83 -24.16
C PRO A 70 22.74 27.48 -24.19
N GLY A 71 22.58 28.60 -23.48
CA GLY A 71 21.46 29.53 -23.65
C GLY A 71 20.16 29.24 -22.92
N ILE A 72 20.06 28.20 -22.05
CA ILE A 72 18.81 27.81 -21.38
C ILE A 72 19.04 27.46 -19.89
N ALA A 73 20.01 28.07 -19.25
CA ALA A 73 20.34 27.81 -17.82
C ALA A 73 19.13 28.02 -16.88
N ALA A 74 18.21 28.90 -17.20
CA ALA A 74 17.04 29.22 -16.38
C ALA A 74 15.91 28.19 -16.40
N ARG A 75 16.01 27.13 -17.23
CA ARG A 75 14.96 26.08 -17.33
C ARG A 75 15.46 24.69 -16.93
N HIS A 76 16.72 24.57 -16.48
CA HIS A 76 17.32 23.30 -16.14
C HIS A 76 17.62 23.28 -14.66
N GLU A 77 16.76 22.63 -13.91
CA GLU A 77 16.84 22.52 -12.48
C GLU A 77 17.59 21.24 -12.08
N LEU A 78 18.46 21.38 -11.08
CA LEU A 78 18.94 20.27 -10.27
C LEU A 78 17.88 20.07 -9.20
N ALA A 79 17.22 18.97 -9.18
CA ALA A 79 16.16 18.74 -8.21
C ALA A 79 16.41 17.48 -7.38
N VAL A 80 16.16 17.59 -6.09
CA VAL A 80 16.07 16.46 -5.17
C VAL A 80 14.68 16.45 -4.60
N SER A 81 13.96 15.37 -4.82
CA SER A 81 12.67 15.09 -4.19
C SER A 81 12.89 14.18 -3.00
N PHE A 82 12.34 14.55 -1.87
CA PHE A 82 12.34 13.73 -0.67
C PHE A 82 11.14 12.80 -0.74
N ILE A 83 11.36 11.61 -1.29
CA ILE A 83 10.29 10.62 -1.40
C ILE A 83 10.14 9.94 -0.05
N GLU A 84 8.97 10.05 0.55
CA GLU A 84 8.59 9.08 1.57
C GLU A 84 8.33 7.74 0.88
N PRO A 85 9.09 6.66 1.19
CA PRO A 85 8.80 5.35 0.63
C PRO A 85 7.39 4.94 1.02
N ALA A 86 6.48 4.90 0.05
CA ALA A 86 5.05 4.62 0.21
C ALA A 86 4.48 5.27 1.49
N GLY A 87 4.37 6.59 1.49
CA GLY A 87 3.88 7.35 2.64
C GLY A 87 2.62 6.72 3.22
N LEU A 88 2.41 6.83 4.52
CA LEU A 88 1.26 6.28 5.24
C LEU A 88 -0.05 6.47 4.46
N TYR A 89 -0.24 7.66 3.88
CA TYR A 89 -1.42 7.98 3.06
C TYR A 89 -1.55 7.12 1.80
N GLN A 90 -0.45 6.82 1.12
CA GLN A 90 -0.48 5.95 -0.06
C GLN A 90 -0.82 4.51 0.31
N GLN A 91 -0.33 4.02 1.45
CA GLN A 91 -0.68 2.68 1.94
C GLN A 91 -2.15 2.61 2.36
N LEU A 92 -2.67 3.64 3.03
CA LEU A 92 -4.08 3.75 3.39
C LEU A 92 -5.00 3.87 2.16
N GLU A 93 -4.60 4.66 1.16
CA GLU A 93 -5.31 4.77 -0.11
C GLU A 93 -5.36 3.43 -0.85
N ARG A 94 -4.23 2.73 -0.93
CA ARG A 94 -4.17 1.37 -1.50
C ARG A 94 -5.03 0.39 -0.70
N ALA A 95 -4.95 0.42 0.63
CA ALA A 95 -5.77 -0.43 1.48
C ALA A 95 -7.27 -0.20 1.23
N SER A 96 -7.71 1.04 1.11
CA SER A 96 -9.08 1.39 0.80
C SER A 96 -9.48 1.00 -0.62
N LYS A 97 -8.62 1.23 -1.61
CA LYS A 97 -8.85 0.91 -3.02
C LYS A 97 -9.03 -0.59 -3.25
N TYR A 98 -8.19 -1.41 -2.61
CA TYR A 98 -8.34 -2.87 -2.65
C TYR A 98 -9.34 -3.39 -1.63
N GLY A 99 -9.83 -2.54 -0.73
CA GLY A 99 -10.79 -2.89 0.32
C GLY A 99 -12.09 -3.45 -0.23
N PHE A 100 -12.63 -2.88 -1.30
CA PHE A 100 -13.85 -3.39 -1.94
C PHE A 100 -13.68 -4.81 -2.47
N LEU A 101 -12.54 -5.08 -3.10
CA LEU A 101 -12.18 -6.41 -3.57
C LEU A 101 -12.06 -7.38 -2.40
N PHE A 102 -11.41 -6.95 -1.32
CA PHE A 102 -11.24 -7.74 -0.11
C PHE A 102 -12.58 -8.04 0.59
N ILE A 103 -13.48 -7.07 0.69
CA ILE A 103 -14.82 -7.24 1.24
C ILE A 103 -15.60 -8.25 0.39
N GLY A 104 -15.61 -8.09 -0.94
CA GLY A 104 -16.26 -9.01 -1.85
C GLY A 104 -15.72 -10.45 -1.74
N LEU A 105 -14.40 -10.57 -1.62
CA LEU A 105 -13.70 -11.84 -1.43
C LEU A 105 -14.10 -12.52 -0.12
N THR A 106 -14.20 -11.76 0.96
CA THR A 106 -14.63 -12.27 2.27
C THR A 106 -16.06 -12.75 2.23
N PHE A 107 -16.96 -12.00 1.60
CA PHE A 107 -18.36 -12.45 1.43
C PHE A 107 -18.47 -13.68 0.54
N ALA A 108 -17.70 -13.77 -0.55
CA ALA A 108 -17.66 -14.94 -1.40
C ALA A 108 -17.13 -16.18 -0.63
N ALA A 109 -16.08 -16.02 0.18
CA ALA A 109 -15.58 -17.08 1.04
C ALA A 109 -16.62 -17.51 2.09
N PHE A 110 -17.34 -16.54 2.66
CA PHE A 110 -18.40 -16.80 3.64
C PHE A 110 -19.58 -17.55 3.00
N LEU A 111 -20.03 -17.12 1.81
CA LEU A 111 -21.06 -17.81 1.05
C LEU A 111 -20.65 -19.23 0.65
N LEU A 112 -19.41 -19.38 0.18
CA LEU A 112 -18.86 -20.70 -0.16
C LEU A 112 -18.84 -21.63 1.04
N PHE A 113 -18.44 -21.10 2.20
CA PHE A 113 -18.41 -21.84 3.45
C PHE A 113 -19.82 -22.27 3.90
N GLU A 114 -20.82 -21.38 3.80
CA GLU A 114 -22.23 -21.67 4.06
C GLU A 114 -22.73 -22.80 3.17
N LEU A 115 -22.45 -22.71 1.86
CA LEU A 115 -22.89 -23.67 0.86
C LEU A 115 -22.27 -25.06 1.06
N LEU A 116 -20.95 -25.12 1.29
CA LEU A 116 -20.21 -26.37 1.49
C LEU A 116 -20.60 -27.08 2.80
N ARG A 117 -20.91 -26.30 3.82
CA ARG A 117 -21.30 -26.84 5.15
C ARG A 117 -22.81 -26.98 5.31
N ARG A 118 -23.60 -26.56 4.31
CA ARG A 118 -25.09 -26.57 4.32
C ARG A 118 -25.65 -25.90 5.56
N LEU A 119 -25.08 -24.75 5.91
CA LEU A 119 -25.49 -23.96 7.05
C LEU A 119 -26.61 -23.02 6.63
N ALA A 120 -27.60 -22.80 7.49
CA ALA A 120 -28.61 -21.75 7.28
C ALA A 120 -28.13 -20.50 8.03
N ILE A 121 -27.43 -19.61 7.33
CA ILE A 121 -26.91 -18.37 7.90
C ILE A 121 -27.94 -17.26 7.66
N HIS A 122 -28.32 -16.56 8.71
CA HIS A 122 -29.31 -15.48 8.61
C HIS A 122 -28.69 -14.22 7.99
N PRO A 123 -29.40 -13.44 7.14
CA PRO A 123 -28.87 -12.21 6.53
C PRO A 123 -28.26 -11.20 7.50
N ILE A 124 -28.78 -11.11 8.73
CA ILE A 124 -28.20 -10.27 9.79
C ILE A 124 -26.76 -10.66 10.10
N GLN A 125 -26.39 -11.92 9.98
CA GLN A 125 -25.02 -12.40 10.26
C GLN A 125 -24.06 -11.92 9.17
N TYR A 126 -24.53 -11.87 7.91
CA TYR A 126 -23.77 -11.23 6.82
C TYR A 126 -23.57 -9.75 7.07
N ALA A 127 -24.61 -9.04 7.53
CA ALA A 127 -24.50 -7.62 7.86
C ALA A 127 -23.49 -7.37 9.00
N LEU A 128 -23.48 -8.21 10.04
CA LEU A 128 -22.52 -8.10 11.15
C LEU A 128 -21.08 -8.37 10.70
N VAL A 129 -20.86 -9.36 9.82
CA VAL A 129 -19.54 -9.61 9.23
C VAL A 129 -19.11 -8.41 8.38
N GLY A 130 -20.02 -7.86 7.57
CA GLY A 130 -19.75 -6.66 6.77
C GLY A 130 -19.41 -5.44 7.63
N LEU A 131 -20.10 -5.26 8.75
CA LEU A 131 -19.80 -4.21 9.71
C LEU A 131 -18.39 -4.40 10.34
N ALA A 132 -18.05 -5.63 10.72
CA ALA A 132 -16.72 -5.94 11.24
C ALA A 132 -15.61 -5.65 10.22
N LEU A 133 -15.85 -5.93 8.93
CA LEU A 133 -14.92 -5.58 7.85
C LEU A 133 -14.78 -4.06 7.68
N ALA A 134 -15.88 -3.31 7.78
CA ALA A 134 -15.84 -1.84 7.75
C ALA A 134 -15.06 -1.29 8.94
N MET A 135 -15.27 -1.85 10.14
CA MET A 135 -14.56 -1.45 11.36
C MET A 135 -13.05 -1.74 11.27
N PHE A 136 -12.63 -2.76 10.51
CA PHE A 136 -11.22 -3.00 10.25
C PHE A 136 -10.56 -1.78 9.59
N PHE A 137 -11.15 -1.23 8.53
CA PHE A 137 -10.58 -0.07 7.83
C PHE A 137 -10.57 1.18 8.71
N LEU A 138 -11.61 1.38 9.50
CA LEU A 138 -11.66 2.48 10.46
C LEU A 138 -10.55 2.34 11.52
N LEU A 139 -10.41 1.14 12.08
CA LEU A 139 -9.39 0.87 13.09
C LEU A 139 -7.97 0.97 12.52
N LEU A 140 -7.76 0.47 11.30
CA LEU A 140 -6.49 0.59 10.59
C LEU A 140 -6.11 2.07 10.41
N THR A 141 -7.03 2.90 9.91
CA THR A 141 -6.78 4.33 9.71
C THR A 141 -6.46 5.02 11.04
N ALA A 142 -7.31 4.83 12.06
CA ALA A 142 -7.12 5.48 13.36
C ALA A 142 -5.81 5.06 14.06
N LEU A 143 -5.43 3.78 13.99
CA LEU A 143 -4.18 3.30 14.60
C LEU A 143 -2.95 3.79 13.82
N SER A 144 -3.04 3.86 12.50
CA SER A 144 -1.92 4.27 11.64
C SER A 144 -1.51 5.74 11.84
N GLU A 145 -2.34 6.56 12.48
CA GLU A 145 -1.96 7.92 12.90
C GLU A 145 -1.00 7.93 14.11
N HIS A 146 -0.98 6.84 14.88
CA HIS A 146 -0.27 6.80 16.16
C HIS A 146 0.89 5.80 16.18
N ILE A 147 0.80 4.75 15.38
CA ILE A 147 1.81 3.67 15.30
C ILE A 147 2.11 3.33 13.84
N ASP A 148 3.23 2.65 13.61
CA ASP A 148 3.63 2.19 12.27
C ASP A 148 2.52 1.39 11.59
N PHE A 149 2.39 1.57 10.27
CA PHE A 149 1.33 0.93 9.46
C PHE A 149 1.29 -0.59 9.60
N ALA A 150 2.45 -1.25 9.66
CA ALA A 150 2.50 -2.72 9.79
C ALA A 150 1.95 -3.17 11.15
N ALA A 151 2.28 -2.45 12.23
CA ALA A 151 1.76 -2.72 13.57
C ALA A 151 0.25 -2.42 13.64
N ALA A 152 -0.19 -1.28 13.09
CA ALA A 152 -1.60 -0.91 13.00
C ALA A 152 -2.42 -1.97 12.26
N TYR A 153 -1.89 -2.42 11.11
CA TYR A 153 -2.52 -3.48 10.31
C TYR A 153 -2.62 -4.80 11.08
N ALA A 154 -1.56 -5.21 11.76
CA ALA A 154 -1.56 -6.45 12.56
C ALA A 154 -2.60 -6.40 13.68
N VAL A 155 -2.65 -5.30 14.44
CA VAL A 155 -3.61 -5.11 15.53
C VAL A 155 -5.04 -5.11 15.01
N ALA A 156 -5.33 -4.35 13.96
CA ALA A 156 -6.66 -4.30 13.34
C ALA A 156 -7.09 -5.68 12.81
N THR A 157 -6.16 -6.43 12.18
CA THR A 157 -6.40 -7.79 11.70
C THR A 157 -6.73 -8.74 12.83
N ILE A 158 -5.92 -8.78 13.90
CA ILE A 158 -6.14 -9.65 15.04
C ILE A 158 -7.49 -9.35 15.70
N ALA A 159 -7.83 -8.08 15.88
CA ALA A 159 -9.10 -7.68 16.46
C ALA A 159 -10.28 -8.14 15.58
N CYS A 160 -10.23 -7.89 14.28
CA CYS A 160 -11.32 -8.21 13.36
C CYS A 160 -11.48 -9.73 13.16
N VAL A 161 -10.39 -10.45 12.88
CA VAL A 161 -10.39 -11.91 12.71
C VAL A 161 -10.81 -12.59 14.01
N GLY A 162 -10.32 -12.12 15.16
CA GLY A 162 -10.69 -12.62 16.47
C GLY A 162 -12.19 -12.46 16.75
N LEU A 163 -12.73 -11.26 16.49
CA LEU A 163 -14.16 -10.97 16.66
C LEU A 163 -15.04 -11.86 15.79
N ILE A 164 -14.75 -11.94 14.50
CA ILE A 164 -15.53 -12.76 13.55
C ILE A 164 -15.41 -14.24 13.89
N SER A 165 -14.22 -14.73 14.25
CA SER A 165 -14.01 -16.13 14.64
C SER A 165 -14.76 -16.48 15.90
N ALA A 166 -14.69 -15.65 16.95
CA ALA A 166 -15.43 -15.85 18.18
C ALA A 166 -16.95 -15.87 17.97
N TYR A 167 -17.43 -14.94 17.11
CA TYR A 167 -18.83 -14.90 16.72
C TYR A 167 -19.26 -16.19 16.01
N LEU A 168 -18.50 -16.65 15.02
CA LEU A 168 -18.80 -17.86 14.26
C LEU A 168 -18.72 -19.13 15.09
N ILE A 169 -17.79 -19.24 16.03
CA ILE A 169 -17.73 -20.37 16.98
C ILE A 169 -19.05 -20.51 17.72
N LYS A 170 -19.61 -19.41 18.19
CA LYS A 170 -20.90 -19.40 18.91
C LYS A 170 -22.06 -19.74 17.98
N VAL A 171 -22.13 -19.13 16.82
CA VAL A 171 -23.22 -19.32 15.83
C VAL A 171 -23.23 -20.76 15.31
N LEU A 172 -22.05 -21.27 14.91
CA LEU A 172 -21.92 -22.61 14.34
C LEU A 172 -21.85 -23.72 15.37
N ARG A 173 -21.77 -23.38 16.66
CA ARG A 173 -21.59 -24.31 17.78
C ARG A 173 -20.45 -25.31 17.57
N SER A 174 -19.41 -24.90 16.85
CA SER A 174 -18.28 -25.73 16.46
C SER A 174 -16.99 -24.92 16.48
N ILE A 175 -16.11 -25.23 17.42
CA ILE A 175 -14.79 -24.59 17.51
C ILE A 175 -13.95 -24.87 16.26
N ARG A 176 -13.96 -26.12 15.78
CA ARG A 176 -13.18 -26.52 14.60
C ARG A 176 -13.57 -25.71 13.37
N THR A 177 -14.86 -25.52 13.17
CA THR A 177 -15.40 -24.78 12.03
C THR A 177 -15.10 -23.28 12.12
N GLY A 178 -15.28 -22.70 13.31
CA GLY A 178 -14.95 -21.27 13.52
C GLY A 178 -13.46 -20.97 13.40
N VAL A 179 -12.60 -21.85 13.93
CA VAL A 179 -11.14 -21.70 13.77
C VAL A 179 -10.71 -21.88 12.31
N ALA A 180 -11.26 -22.86 11.58
CA ALA A 180 -10.95 -23.05 10.17
C ALA A 180 -11.31 -21.81 9.32
N PHE A 181 -12.48 -21.21 9.61
CA PHE A 181 -12.88 -19.97 8.95
C PHE A 181 -11.96 -18.79 9.34
N GLY A 182 -11.64 -18.66 10.63
CA GLY A 182 -10.72 -17.62 11.11
C GLY A 182 -9.34 -17.73 10.50
N THR A 183 -8.82 -18.95 10.31
CA THR A 183 -7.54 -19.17 9.62
C THR A 183 -7.59 -18.78 8.16
N ALA A 184 -8.67 -19.14 7.45
CA ALA A 184 -8.87 -18.74 6.06
C ALA A 184 -8.98 -17.20 5.93
N LEU A 185 -9.71 -16.58 6.87
CA LEU A 185 -9.82 -15.12 6.92
C LEU A 185 -8.46 -14.46 7.22
N ALA A 186 -7.70 -14.98 8.18
CA ALA A 186 -6.36 -14.48 8.48
C ALA A 186 -5.41 -14.58 7.26
N ALA A 187 -5.47 -15.68 6.51
CA ALA A 187 -4.72 -15.83 5.27
C ALA A 187 -5.12 -14.77 4.22
N LEU A 188 -6.42 -14.46 4.11
CA LEU A 188 -6.93 -13.44 3.23
C LEU A 188 -6.42 -12.04 3.64
N TYR A 189 -6.40 -11.72 4.94
CA TYR A 189 -5.82 -10.48 5.46
C TYR A 189 -4.32 -10.38 5.18
N ALA A 190 -3.57 -11.48 5.38
CA ALA A 190 -2.15 -11.51 5.05
C ALA A 190 -1.89 -11.23 3.56
N MET A 191 -2.72 -11.79 2.68
CA MET A 191 -2.64 -11.56 1.24
C MET A 191 -3.01 -10.12 0.85
N HIS A 192 -4.03 -9.54 1.50
CA HIS A 192 -4.38 -8.12 1.34
C HIS A 192 -3.21 -7.21 1.77
N TYR A 193 -2.56 -7.51 2.90
CA TYR A 193 -1.38 -6.78 3.35
C TYR A 193 -0.24 -6.83 2.33
N ALA A 194 0.02 -8.01 1.76
CA ALA A 194 1.04 -8.17 0.73
C ALA A 194 0.73 -7.31 -0.51
N LEU A 195 -0.55 -7.24 -0.93
CA LEU A 195 -0.99 -6.38 -2.03
C LEU A 195 -0.81 -4.89 -1.73
N VAL A 196 -1.11 -4.46 -0.51
CA VAL A 196 -0.94 -3.05 -0.09
C VAL A 196 0.54 -2.65 -0.11
N LYS A 197 1.44 -3.57 0.28
CA LYS A 197 2.88 -3.35 0.25
C LYS A 197 3.53 -3.48 -1.13
N ALA A 198 2.91 -4.22 -2.05
CA ALA A 198 3.44 -4.40 -3.40
C ALA A 198 3.23 -3.11 -4.23
N GLU A 199 4.33 -2.37 -4.50
CA GLU A 199 4.26 -1.11 -5.24
C GLU A 199 4.03 -1.34 -6.73
N ASP A 200 4.84 -2.19 -7.36
CA ASP A 200 4.86 -2.38 -8.82
C ASP A 200 3.95 -3.51 -9.32
N TYR A 201 3.65 -4.49 -8.47
CA TYR A 201 2.93 -5.71 -8.85
C TYR A 201 1.51 -5.81 -8.29
N SER A 202 0.97 -4.73 -7.72
CA SER A 202 -0.33 -4.75 -7.05
C SER A 202 -1.49 -5.12 -7.99
N LEU A 203 -1.45 -4.67 -9.24
CA LEU A 203 -2.46 -5.01 -10.25
C LEU A 203 -2.38 -6.49 -10.63
N LEU A 204 -1.17 -7.01 -10.89
CA LEU A 204 -0.96 -8.42 -11.21
C LEU A 204 -1.35 -9.32 -10.03
N GLY A 205 -0.94 -8.96 -8.82
CA GLY A 205 -1.30 -9.68 -7.59
C GLY A 205 -2.81 -9.70 -7.35
N GLY A 206 -3.50 -8.57 -7.53
CA GLY A 206 -4.96 -8.47 -7.43
C GLY A 206 -5.68 -9.32 -8.48
N ALA A 207 -5.22 -9.32 -9.72
CA ALA A 207 -5.79 -10.14 -10.78
C ALA A 207 -5.61 -11.64 -10.54
N LEU A 208 -4.42 -12.07 -10.11
CA LEU A 208 -4.13 -13.46 -9.77
C LEU A 208 -4.95 -13.93 -8.56
N LEU A 209 -5.15 -13.07 -7.57
CA LEU A 209 -5.99 -13.34 -6.40
C LEU A 209 -7.44 -13.56 -6.81
N LEU A 210 -8.00 -12.64 -7.61
CA LEU A 210 -9.37 -12.79 -8.14
C LEU A 210 -9.53 -14.05 -8.96
N PHE A 211 -8.58 -14.35 -9.84
CA PHE A 211 -8.61 -15.55 -10.65
C PHE A 211 -8.53 -16.83 -9.78
N GLY A 212 -7.62 -16.85 -8.80
CA GLY A 212 -7.46 -17.95 -7.85
C GLY A 212 -8.73 -18.19 -7.02
N LEU A 213 -9.37 -17.12 -6.55
CA LEU A 213 -10.65 -17.24 -5.85
C LEU A 213 -11.74 -17.76 -6.78
N LEU A 214 -11.88 -17.17 -7.97
CA LEU A 214 -12.88 -17.64 -8.94
C LEU A 214 -12.68 -19.13 -9.23
N ALA A 215 -11.44 -19.55 -9.45
CA ALA A 215 -11.10 -20.96 -9.64
C ALA A 215 -11.49 -21.80 -8.42
N ALA A 216 -11.18 -21.34 -7.21
CA ALA A 216 -11.56 -22.02 -5.96
C ALA A 216 -13.08 -22.16 -5.83
N VAL A 217 -13.84 -21.10 -6.09
CA VAL A 217 -15.32 -21.12 -6.08
C VAL A 217 -15.84 -22.09 -7.11
N VAL A 218 -15.39 -22.02 -8.37
CA VAL A 218 -15.82 -22.92 -9.45
C VAL A 218 -15.52 -24.38 -9.12
N LEU A 219 -14.31 -24.67 -8.64
CA LEU A 219 -13.91 -26.04 -8.28
C LEU A 219 -14.68 -26.57 -7.06
N ALA A 220 -14.93 -25.74 -6.07
CA ALA A 220 -15.67 -26.12 -4.87
C ALA A 220 -17.17 -26.31 -5.15
N THR A 221 -17.74 -25.53 -6.07
CA THR A 221 -19.16 -25.58 -6.41
C THR A 221 -19.50 -26.54 -7.54
N ARG A 222 -18.50 -27.10 -8.24
CA ARG A 222 -18.71 -28.00 -9.39
C ARG A 222 -19.57 -29.24 -9.07
N SER A 223 -19.57 -29.69 -7.81
CA SER A 223 -20.35 -30.85 -7.34
C SER A 223 -21.69 -30.47 -6.70
N VAL A 224 -22.03 -29.18 -6.64
CA VAL A 224 -23.26 -28.68 -6.05
C VAL A 224 -24.41 -28.79 -7.07
N ASN A 225 -25.44 -29.51 -6.70
CA ASN A 225 -26.67 -29.59 -7.50
C ASN A 225 -27.55 -28.37 -7.22
N TRP A 226 -27.43 -27.35 -8.05
CA TRP A 226 -28.14 -26.07 -7.92
C TRP A 226 -29.67 -26.24 -8.05
N TYR A 227 -30.14 -27.18 -8.86
CA TYR A 227 -31.56 -27.45 -9.04
C TYR A 227 -32.20 -28.02 -7.76
N ALA A 228 -31.48 -28.82 -6.99
CA ALA A 228 -31.99 -29.37 -5.75
C ALA A 228 -32.12 -28.32 -4.62
N LEU A 229 -31.35 -27.23 -4.69
CA LEU A 229 -31.44 -26.13 -3.72
C LEU A 229 -32.66 -25.24 -3.99
N THR A 230 -33.00 -24.95 -5.23
CA THR A 230 -34.17 -24.15 -5.61
C THR A 230 -35.51 -24.88 -5.40
N ALA A 231 -35.55 -26.18 -5.58
CA ALA A 231 -36.77 -26.98 -5.38
C ALA A 231 -37.26 -27.04 -3.92
N LYS A 232 -36.37 -26.78 -2.95
CA LYS A 232 -36.66 -26.81 -1.49
C LYS A 232 -37.23 -25.50 -0.95
N SER A 233 -37.20 -24.40 -1.72
CA SER A 233 -37.71 -23.09 -1.30
C SER A 233 -39.15 -22.81 -1.76
N SER A 234 -39.80 -23.76 -2.48
CA SER A 234 -41.14 -23.63 -3.01
C SER A 234 -42.19 -24.54 -2.30
N THR A 235 -41.83 -25.10 -1.16
CA THR A 235 -42.70 -25.79 -0.21
C THR A 235 -42.65 -25.12 1.14
#